data_217a2cc637b761efa52d7c60fb5dc618
#
_entry.id   217a2cc637b761efa52d7c60fb5dc618
#
_cell.length_a   1.000
_cell.length_b   1.000
_cell.length_c   1.000
_cell.angle_alpha   90.00
_cell.angle_beta   90.00
_cell.angle_gamma   90.00
#
_symmetry.space_group_name_H-M   'P 1'
#
loop_
_entity.id
_entity.type
_entity.pdbx_description
1 polymer ?
#
loop_
_entity_poly.entity_id
_entity_poly.type
_entity_poly.pdbx_seq_one_letter_code
_entity_poly.pdbx_strand_id
1 'polypeptide(L)'
;ISADGPSDQSEYKQEDDRSGKKKSILIVDDNKDLRNFLKCSFENQYYILEAGNGNEAWELLQKESPELTISDVMMPDMDGFELCKLIKSTFETSHIPVILLTSLCDKSDQLEGLGLGAEDYITKPFDISLLEQRIKSLMRNREIVREKALKLIKPENDEQQVILANELNDQFVKKAVEVIHNNMQNLDFDKESFAMEMHVSGSLLYKKIKALTGQSPIEFIKSIRLNRALELLQSHKYTITEVSELCGYSSISYFSTVFKKYFGKSPTEV
;
A
#
# COMPACT_ATOMS: atom_id res chain seq x y z
N ILE A 1 41.31 22.90 25.63
CA ILE A 1 40.73 21.65 26.09
C ILE A 1 39.46 21.43 25.28
N SER A 2 39.60 20.59 24.27
CA SER A 2 38.57 20.18 23.32
C SER A 2 37.52 19.35 24.05
N ALA A 3 36.24 19.60 23.79
CA ALA A 3 35.14 18.71 24.13
C ALA A 3 34.44 18.34 22.82
N ASP A 4 34.86 17.20 22.27
CA ASP A 4 34.15 16.50 21.22
C ASP A 4 32.84 15.94 21.78
N GLY A 5 31.71 16.45 21.33
CA GLY A 5 30.41 15.83 21.51
C GLY A 5 30.17 14.77 20.43
N PRO A 6 29.49 13.67 20.76
CA PRO A 6 29.31 12.57 19.80
C PRO A 6 28.49 13.03 18.61
N SER A 7 29.08 12.87 17.44
CA SER A 7 28.41 13.00 16.12
C SER A 7 27.46 11.83 15.93
N ASP A 8 26.19 12.05 16.20
CA ASP A 8 25.11 11.14 15.79
C ASP A 8 24.82 11.34 14.29
N GLN A 9 25.73 10.82 13.47
CA GLN A 9 25.50 10.54 12.06
C GLN A 9 25.09 9.08 11.93
N SER A 10 23.90 8.74 12.40
CA SER A 10 23.26 7.54 11.92
C SER A 10 22.92 7.80 10.45
N GLU A 11 23.76 7.26 9.58
CA GLU A 11 23.57 7.17 8.13
C GLU A 11 22.25 6.46 7.87
N TYR A 12 21.19 7.27 7.71
CA TYR A 12 19.97 6.80 7.03
C TYR A 12 20.36 6.51 5.58
N LYS A 13 20.77 5.29 5.31
CA LYS A 13 20.82 4.79 3.93
C LYS A 13 19.45 4.98 3.36
N GLN A 14 19.33 5.99 2.51
CA GLN A 14 18.20 6.14 1.60
C GLN A 14 18.22 4.90 0.70
N GLU A 15 17.39 3.92 1.00
CA GLU A 15 16.97 2.97 -0.01
C GLU A 15 16.10 3.77 -0.99
N ASP A 16 16.77 4.27 -2.01
CA ASP A 16 16.21 5.04 -3.11
C ASP A 16 15.38 4.06 -3.96
N ASP A 17 14.08 3.94 -3.65
CA ASP A 17 13.10 3.09 -4.35
C ASP A 17 12.73 3.72 -5.72
N ARG A 18 13.74 4.27 -6.42
CA ARG A 18 13.70 4.63 -7.84
C ARG A 18 14.27 3.53 -8.72
N SER A 19 14.34 2.31 -8.21
CA SER A 19 14.65 1.17 -9.05
C SER A 19 13.43 0.91 -9.93
N GLY A 20 13.62 0.91 -11.24
CA GLY A 20 12.61 0.52 -12.24
C GLY A 20 12.23 -0.95 -12.16
N LYS A 21 11.91 -1.45 -10.97
CA LYS A 21 11.46 -2.82 -10.73
C LYS A 21 10.04 -2.94 -11.27
N LYS A 22 9.85 -3.84 -12.23
CA LYS A 22 8.53 -4.14 -12.78
C LYS A 22 7.57 -4.52 -11.64
N LYS A 23 6.34 -4.03 -11.68
CA LYS A 23 5.25 -4.48 -10.80
C LYS A 23 5.02 -5.97 -11.01
N SER A 24 4.72 -6.72 -9.96
CA SER A 24 4.53 -8.17 -10.04
C SER A 24 3.05 -8.54 -10.15
N ILE A 25 2.75 -9.53 -10.98
CA ILE A 25 1.42 -10.12 -11.16
C ILE A 25 1.53 -11.63 -10.94
N LEU A 26 0.63 -12.18 -10.11
CA LEU A 26 0.49 -13.62 -9.95
C LEU A 26 -0.58 -14.13 -10.91
N ILE A 27 -0.23 -15.12 -11.73
CA ILE A 27 -1.14 -15.82 -12.64
C ILE A 27 -1.33 -17.25 -12.11
N VAL A 28 -2.60 -17.60 -11.89
CA VAL A 28 -3.02 -18.89 -11.35
C VAL A 28 -3.99 -19.56 -12.32
N ASP A 29 -3.60 -20.68 -12.89
CA ASP A 29 -4.43 -21.46 -13.81
C ASP A 29 -3.85 -22.89 -13.88
N ASP A 30 -4.63 -23.93 -13.93
CA ASP A 30 -4.12 -25.31 -14.04
C ASP A 30 -3.61 -25.63 -15.45
N ASN A 31 -4.10 -24.90 -16.46
CA ASN A 31 -3.65 -25.01 -17.85
C ASN A 31 -2.33 -24.29 -18.07
N LYS A 32 -1.26 -25.07 -18.20
CA LYS A 32 0.11 -24.56 -18.45
C LYS A 32 0.23 -23.72 -19.72
N ASP A 33 -0.49 -24.08 -20.78
CA ASP A 33 -0.42 -23.35 -22.05
C ASP A 33 -1.03 -21.95 -21.94
N LEU A 34 -2.13 -21.83 -21.18
CA LEU A 34 -2.76 -20.53 -20.89
C LEU A 34 -1.85 -19.70 -19.99
N ARG A 35 -1.23 -20.29 -18.95
CA ARG A 35 -0.25 -19.55 -18.12
C ARG A 35 0.91 -19.02 -18.96
N ASN A 36 1.50 -19.87 -19.82
CA ASN A 36 2.58 -19.45 -20.72
C ASN A 36 2.14 -18.34 -21.67
N PHE A 37 0.95 -18.43 -22.24
CA PHE A 37 0.39 -17.41 -23.12
C PHE A 37 0.25 -16.06 -22.39
N LEU A 38 -0.33 -16.06 -21.18
CA LEU A 38 -0.49 -14.85 -20.37
C LEU A 38 0.87 -14.28 -19.95
N LYS A 39 1.81 -15.14 -19.57
CA LYS A 39 3.17 -14.75 -19.23
C LYS A 39 3.85 -14.03 -20.40
N CYS A 40 3.89 -14.65 -21.58
CA CYS A 40 4.48 -14.03 -22.78
C CYS A 40 3.82 -12.69 -23.14
N SER A 41 2.50 -12.58 -22.89
CA SER A 41 1.75 -11.36 -23.19
C SER A 41 2.11 -10.19 -22.24
N PHE A 42 2.50 -10.48 -21.01
CA PHE A 42 2.66 -9.47 -19.97
C PHE A 42 4.09 -9.31 -19.42
N GLU A 43 5.01 -10.23 -19.64
CA GLU A 43 6.38 -10.22 -19.08
C GLU A 43 7.21 -8.99 -19.49
N ASN A 44 6.88 -8.35 -20.61
CA ASN A 44 7.53 -7.10 -21.01
C ASN A 44 7.22 -5.94 -20.08
N GLN A 45 6.03 -5.93 -19.47
CA GLN A 45 5.51 -4.84 -18.63
C GLN A 45 5.56 -5.18 -17.13
N TYR A 46 5.41 -6.46 -16.78
CA TYR A 46 5.25 -6.94 -15.39
C TYR A 46 6.24 -8.08 -15.09
N TYR A 47 6.55 -8.26 -13.82
CA TYR A 47 7.20 -9.47 -13.33
C TYR A 47 6.12 -10.52 -13.06
N ILE A 48 6.18 -11.66 -13.72
CA ILE A 48 5.13 -12.68 -13.63
C ILE A 48 5.53 -13.79 -12.66
N LEU A 49 4.67 -13.98 -11.66
CA LEU A 49 4.65 -15.14 -10.78
C LEU A 49 3.61 -16.13 -11.32
N GLU A 50 3.90 -17.43 -11.26
CA GLU A 50 3.02 -18.46 -11.79
C GLU A 50 2.69 -19.50 -10.72
N ALA A 51 1.44 -19.95 -10.67
CA ALA A 51 0.97 -21.06 -9.86
C ALA A 51 0.03 -21.97 -10.68
N GLY A 52 0.13 -23.27 -10.48
CA GLY A 52 -0.69 -24.26 -11.18
C GLY A 52 -2.00 -24.58 -10.49
N ASN A 53 -2.21 -24.12 -9.26
CA ASN A 53 -3.42 -24.33 -8.46
C ASN A 53 -3.50 -23.32 -7.33
N GLY A 54 -4.63 -23.29 -6.60
CA GLY A 54 -4.86 -22.35 -5.53
C GLY A 54 -3.91 -22.51 -4.34
N ASN A 55 -3.45 -23.74 -4.03
CA ASN A 55 -2.53 -23.99 -2.92
C ASN A 55 -1.15 -23.39 -3.20
N GLU A 56 -0.59 -23.64 -4.39
CA GLU A 56 0.67 -23.02 -4.82
C GLU A 56 0.58 -21.49 -4.85
N ALA A 57 -0.54 -20.97 -5.33
CA ALA A 57 -0.81 -19.53 -5.34
C ALA A 57 -0.80 -18.96 -3.91
N TRP A 58 -1.45 -19.65 -2.97
CA TRP A 58 -1.48 -19.23 -1.57
C TRP A 58 -0.09 -19.18 -0.92
N GLU A 59 0.74 -20.20 -1.17
CA GLU A 59 2.13 -20.20 -0.69
C GLU A 59 2.95 -19.02 -1.26
N LEU A 60 2.77 -18.72 -2.55
CA LEU A 60 3.44 -17.59 -3.18
C LEU A 60 2.97 -16.25 -2.60
N LEU A 61 1.66 -16.09 -2.35
CA LEU A 61 1.09 -14.88 -1.77
C LEU A 61 1.61 -14.58 -0.36
N GLN A 62 1.93 -15.63 0.42
CA GLN A 62 2.52 -15.45 1.75
C GLN A 62 3.98 -14.97 1.68
N LYS A 63 4.76 -15.45 0.71
CA LYS A 63 6.18 -15.12 0.52
C LYS A 63 6.37 -13.81 -0.22
N GLU A 64 5.68 -13.69 -1.34
CA GLU A 64 5.71 -12.54 -2.25
C GLU A 64 4.51 -11.61 -1.94
N SER A 65 4.50 -10.44 -2.53
CA SER A 65 3.36 -9.51 -2.41
C SER A 65 3.06 -8.93 -3.78
N PRO A 66 2.40 -9.71 -4.66
CA PRO A 66 2.08 -9.23 -6.00
C PRO A 66 1.10 -8.05 -5.93
N GLU A 67 1.21 -7.16 -6.90
CA GLU A 67 0.29 -6.04 -7.02
C GLU A 67 -1.08 -6.45 -7.54
N LEU A 68 -1.20 -7.62 -8.14
CA LEU A 68 -2.45 -8.16 -8.70
C LEU A 68 -2.37 -9.69 -8.77
N THR A 69 -3.48 -10.36 -8.54
CA THR A 69 -3.65 -11.79 -8.81
C THR A 69 -4.68 -11.97 -9.92
N ILE A 70 -4.35 -12.80 -10.91
CA ILE A 70 -5.26 -13.26 -11.97
C ILE A 70 -5.42 -14.76 -11.75
N SER A 71 -6.62 -15.22 -11.47
CA SER A 71 -6.89 -16.63 -11.15
C SER A 71 -7.98 -17.20 -12.03
N ASP A 72 -7.75 -18.40 -12.57
CA ASP A 72 -8.86 -19.20 -13.05
C ASP A 72 -9.79 -19.55 -11.89
N VAL A 73 -11.08 -19.69 -12.20
CA VAL A 73 -12.09 -20.17 -11.24
C VAL A 73 -12.04 -21.68 -11.15
N MET A 74 -11.96 -22.38 -12.27
CA MET A 74 -12.06 -23.84 -12.33
C MET A 74 -10.69 -24.50 -12.22
N MET A 75 -10.26 -24.77 -10.99
CA MET A 75 -8.98 -25.43 -10.71
C MET A 75 -9.20 -26.60 -9.73
N PRO A 76 -8.34 -27.64 -9.77
CA PRO A 76 -8.38 -28.72 -8.79
C PRO A 76 -7.93 -28.24 -7.39
N ASP A 77 -8.36 -28.94 -6.39
CA ASP A 77 -8.04 -28.80 -4.95
C ASP A 77 -8.62 -27.52 -4.34
N MET A 78 -8.08 -26.38 -4.62
CA MET A 78 -8.57 -25.06 -4.21
C MET A 78 -8.96 -24.27 -5.48
N ASP A 79 -10.23 -23.99 -5.63
CA ASP A 79 -10.74 -23.20 -6.75
C ASP A 79 -10.45 -21.69 -6.62
N GLY A 80 -10.72 -20.95 -7.70
CA GLY A 80 -10.44 -19.50 -7.72
C GLY A 80 -11.34 -18.68 -6.80
N PHE A 81 -12.55 -19.15 -6.49
CA PHE A 81 -13.45 -18.50 -5.53
C PHE A 81 -12.94 -18.68 -4.11
N GLU A 82 -12.52 -19.88 -3.74
CA GLU A 82 -11.93 -20.19 -2.45
C GLU A 82 -10.63 -19.40 -2.24
N LEU A 83 -9.76 -19.37 -3.26
CA LEU A 83 -8.54 -18.57 -3.24
C LEU A 83 -8.84 -17.07 -3.08
N CYS A 84 -9.79 -16.53 -3.82
CA CYS A 84 -10.21 -15.12 -3.71
C CYS A 84 -10.71 -14.81 -2.30
N LYS A 85 -11.61 -15.63 -1.76
CA LYS A 85 -12.13 -15.50 -0.40
C LYS A 85 -11.00 -15.51 0.62
N LEU A 86 -10.04 -16.43 0.49
CA LEU A 86 -8.89 -16.54 1.38
C LEU A 86 -8.00 -15.30 1.31
N ILE A 87 -7.69 -14.79 0.09
CA ILE A 87 -6.94 -13.55 -0.11
C ILE A 87 -7.63 -12.37 0.59
N LYS A 88 -8.95 -12.23 0.41
CA LYS A 88 -9.71 -11.07 0.90
C LYS A 88 -10.00 -11.10 2.39
N SER A 89 -10.15 -12.30 2.98
CA SER A 89 -10.37 -12.46 4.42
C SER A 89 -9.09 -12.45 5.24
N THR A 90 -7.94 -12.70 4.63
CA THR A 90 -6.66 -12.73 5.33
C THR A 90 -6.06 -11.34 5.41
N PHE A 91 -5.74 -10.89 6.63
CA PHE A 91 -5.24 -9.53 6.88
C PHE A 91 -4.00 -9.19 6.03
N GLU A 92 -3.05 -10.12 5.89
CA GLU A 92 -1.79 -9.93 5.17
C GLU A 92 -1.98 -9.67 3.68
N THR A 93 -2.99 -10.29 3.05
CA THR A 93 -3.20 -10.32 1.60
C THR A 93 -4.43 -9.54 1.13
N SER A 94 -5.31 -9.11 2.04
CA SER A 94 -6.59 -8.46 1.73
C SER A 94 -6.49 -7.22 0.82
N HIS A 95 -5.32 -6.61 0.74
CA HIS A 95 -5.05 -5.46 -0.12
C HIS A 95 -4.73 -5.83 -1.59
N ILE A 96 -4.54 -7.13 -1.90
CA ILE A 96 -4.17 -7.60 -3.23
C ILE A 96 -5.46 -7.74 -4.06
N PRO A 97 -5.60 -7.01 -5.18
CA PRO A 97 -6.74 -7.16 -6.07
C PRO A 97 -6.71 -8.50 -6.80
N VAL A 98 -7.90 -9.04 -7.08
CA VAL A 98 -8.09 -10.32 -7.75
C VAL A 98 -8.96 -10.13 -8.99
N ILE A 99 -8.49 -10.60 -10.14
CA ILE A 99 -9.28 -10.80 -11.36
C ILE A 99 -9.56 -12.30 -11.47
N LEU A 100 -10.83 -12.68 -11.58
CA LEU A 100 -11.24 -14.06 -11.81
C LEU A 100 -11.48 -14.30 -13.30
N LEU A 101 -10.84 -15.33 -13.85
CA LEU A 101 -11.09 -15.83 -15.20
C LEU A 101 -12.00 -17.04 -15.11
N THR A 102 -13.04 -17.13 -15.94
CA THR A 102 -14.03 -18.19 -15.83
C THR A 102 -14.61 -18.64 -17.14
N SER A 103 -14.92 -19.91 -17.22
CA SER A 103 -15.76 -20.48 -18.29
C SER A 103 -17.25 -20.47 -17.95
N LEU A 104 -17.61 -20.08 -16.74
CA LEU A 104 -18.99 -20.02 -16.27
C LEU A 104 -19.70 -18.80 -16.83
N CYS A 105 -20.79 -19.01 -17.54
CA CYS A 105 -21.56 -17.95 -18.21
C CYS A 105 -22.77 -17.48 -17.38
N ASP A 106 -23.05 -18.12 -16.24
CA ASP A 106 -24.22 -17.82 -15.43
C ASP A 106 -24.02 -16.57 -14.56
N LYS A 107 -25.04 -15.73 -14.56
CA LYS A 107 -25.05 -14.48 -13.77
C LYS A 107 -24.96 -14.74 -12.26
N SER A 108 -25.38 -15.91 -11.78
CA SER A 108 -25.27 -16.33 -10.38
C SER A 108 -23.81 -16.43 -9.94
N ASP A 109 -22.96 -17.04 -10.77
CA ASP A 109 -21.55 -17.26 -10.46
C ASP A 109 -20.76 -15.93 -10.50
N GLN A 110 -21.16 -15.02 -11.41
CA GLN A 110 -20.60 -13.67 -11.46
C GLN A 110 -20.94 -12.85 -10.19
N LEU A 111 -22.19 -12.97 -9.72
CA LEU A 111 -22.63 -12.31 -8.48
C LEU A 111 -21.95 -12.91 -7.24
N GLU A 112 -21.71 -14.22 -7.23
CA GLU A 112 -20.98 -14.89 -6.16
C GLU A 112 -19.52 -14.40 -6.10
N GLY A 113 -18.81 -14.37 -7.25
CA GLY A 113 -17.42 -13.90 -7.31
C GLY A 113 -17.26 -12.44 -6.88
N LEU A 114 -18.16 -11.56 -7.27
CA LEU A 114 -18.17 -10.16 -6.82
C LEU A 114 -18.54 -10.05 -5.33
N GLY A 115 -19.43 -10.90 -4.83
CA GLY A 115 -19.77 -10.98 -3.40
C GLY A 115 -18.60 -11.43 -2.53
N LEU A 116 -17.62 -12.16 -3.08
CA LEU A 116 -16.40 -12.58 -2.41
C LEU A 116 -15.31 -11.48 -2.39
N GLY A 117 -15.54 -10.34 -3.04
CA GLY A 117 -14.63 -9.19 -3.04
C GLY A 117 -13.60 -9.19 -4.17
N ALA A 118 -13.78 -9.99 -5.22
CA ALA A 118 -13.01 -9.88 -6.45
C ALA A 118 -13.23 -8.49 -7.10
N GLU A 119 -12.17 -7.87 -7.61
CA GLU A 119 -12.27 -6.56 -8.26
C GLU A 119 -12.77 -6.64 -9.69
N ASP A 120 -12.61 -7.78 -10.35
CA ASP A 120 -13.13 -7.98 -11.69
C ASP A 120 -13.35 -9.47 -12.01
N TYR A 121 -14.16 -9.72 -13.04
CA TYR A 121 -14.58 -11.03 -13.48
C TYR A 121 -14.61 -11.07 -15.01
N ILE A 122 -13.83 -11.96 -15.62
CA ILE A 122 -13.68 -12.04 -17.08
C ILE A 122 -14.01 -13.44 -17.56
N THR A 123 -14.97 -13.53 -18.50
CA THR A 123 -15.39 -14.81 -19.08
C THR A 123 -14.42 -15.29 -20.17
N LYS A 124 -14.10 -16.58 -20.15
CA LYS A 124 -13.38 -17.28 -21.24
C LYS A 124 -14.36 -17.67 -22.37
N PRO A 125 -14.01 -17.51 -23.65
CA PRO A 125 -12.76 -16.93 -24.17
C PRO A 125 -12.74 -15.41 -24.03
N PHE A 126 -11.59 -14.83 -23.73
CA PHE A 126 -11.41 -13.38 -23.57
C PHE A 126 -10.38 -12.82 -24.56
N ASP A 127 -10.52 -11.54 -24.86
CA ASP A 127 -9.51 -10.79 -25.60
C ASP A 127 -8.40 -10.35 -24.64
N ILE A 128 -7.13 -10.61 -25.02
CA ILE A 128 -5.96 -10.21 -24.24
C ILE A 128 -5.90 -8.69 -24.03
N SER A 129 -6.37 -7.90 -25.01
CA SER A 129 -6.42 -6.44 -24.92
C SER A 129 -7.42 -5.99 -23.86
N LEU A 130 -8.54 -6.70 -23.71
CA LEU A 130 -9.51 -6.43 -22.64
C LEU A 130 -8.90 -6.71 -21.27
N LEU A 131 -8.24 -7.85 -21.09
CA LEU A 131 -7.56 -8.21 -19.84
C LEU A 131 -6.46 -7.17 -19.50
N GLU A 132 -5.68 -6.76 -20.49
CA GLU A 132 -4.66 -5.72 -20.32
C GLU A 132 -5.25 -4.38 -19.84
N GLN A 133 -6.36 -3.95 -20.43
CA GLN A 133 -7.07 -2.74 -20.01
C GLN A 133 -7.58 -2.84 -18.57
N ARG A 134 -8.11 -4.01 -18.18
CA ARG A 134 -8.57 -4.25 -16.80
C ARG A 134 -7.43 -4.20 -15.80
N ILE A 135 -6.30 -4.87 -16.11
CA ILE A 135 -5.08 -4.79 -15.30
C ILE A 135 -4.65 -3.33 -15.11
N LYS A 136 -4.53 -2.57 -16.21
CA LYS A 136 -4.13 -1.15 -16.16
C LYS A 136 -5.11 -0.30 -15.35
N SER A 137 -6.42 -0.53 -15.51
CA SER A 137 -7.45 0.18 -14.76
C SER A 137 -7.35 -0.08 -13.26
N LEU A 138 -7.20 -1.34 -12.85
CA LEU A 138 -7.06 -1.71 -11.44
C LEU A 138 -5.77 -1.15 -10.83
N MET A 139 -4.64 -1.22 -11.55
CA MET A 139 -3.38 -0.63 -11.10
C MET A 139 -3.49 0.89 -10.92
N ARG A 140 -4.17 1.58 -11.85
CA ARG A 140 -4.43 3.03 -11.76
C ARG A 140 -5.36 3.37 -10.60
N ASN A 141 -6.42 2.61 -10.41
CA ASN A 141 -7.35 2.83 -9.29
C ASN A 141 -6.64 2.71 -7.95
N ARG A 142 -5.69 1.77 -7.79
CA ARG A 142 -4.85 1.69 -6.59
C ARG A 142 -4.03 2.95 -6.36
N GLU A 143 -3.46 3.54 -7.40
CA GLU A 143 -2.72 4.80 -7.29
C GLU A 143 -3.64 5.95 -6.83
N ILE A 144 -4.86 6.03 -7.38
CA ILE A 144 -5.87 7.01 -6.94
C ILE A 144 -6.27 6.79 -5.47
N VAL A 145 -6.45 5.54 -5.05
CA VAL A 145 -6.77 5.20 -3.65
C VAL A 145 -5.61 5.57 -2.72
N ARG A 146 -4.36 5.30 -3.12
CA ARG A 146 -3.16 5.73 -2.40
C ARG A 146 -3.09 7.27 -2.24
N GLU A 147 -3.34 8.00 -3.31
CA GLU A 147 -3.40 9.46 -3.28
C GLU A 147 -4.51 9.99 -2.36
N LYS A 148 -5.67 9.32 -2.37
CA LYS A 148 -6.77 9.66 -1.46
C LYS A 148 -6.44 9.32 -0.02
N ALA A 149 -5.83 8.16 0.26
CA ALA A 149 -5.38 7.80 1.61
C ALA A 149 -4.37 8.83 2.15
N LEU A 150 -3.49 9.36 1.28
CA LEU A 150 -2.59 10.46 1.63
C LEU A 150 -3.32 11.79 1.85
N LYS A 151 -4.48 12.00 1.22
CA LYS A 151 -5.31 13.21 1.47
C LYS A 151 -6.07 13.14 2.80
N LEU A 152 -6.39 11.93 3.31
CA LEU A 152 -6.94 11.78 4.67
C LEU A 152 -5.98 12.26 5.78
N ILE A 153 -4.70 12.40 5.44
CA ILE A 153 -3.68 12.96 6.32
C ILE A 153 -3.76 14.50 6.33
N LYS A 154 -4.47 15.13 5.36
CA LYS A 154 -4.67 16.57 5.30
C LYS A 154 -5.96 16.96 6.01
N PRO A 155 -5.91 17.93 6.93
CA PRO A 155 -7.07 18.37 7.69
C PRO A 155 -7.87 19.42 6.92
N GLU A 156 -8.38 19.10 5.76
CA GLU A 156 -9.39 19.92 5.10
C GLU A 156 -10.75 19.22 5.23
N ASN A 157 -11.59 19.83 6.05
CA ASN A 157 -13.01 19.62 6.20
C ASN A 157 -13.68 18.98 4.99
N ASP A 158 -13.78 17.66 5.00
CA ASP A 158 -14.95 16.98 4.44
C ASP A 158 -14.94 15.55 4.97
N GLU A 159 -16.01 15.18 5.68
CA GLU A 159 -16.32 13.81 6.13
C GLU A 159 -16.56 12.86 4.94
N GLN A 160 -15.83 12.99 3.85
CA GLN A 160 -15.83 11.99 2.81
C GLN A 160 -15.00 10.80 3.30
N GLN A 161 -15.71 9.83 3.87
CA GLN A 161 -15.19 8.51 4.14
C GLN A 161 -14.55 7.97 2.85
N VAL A 162 -13.23 8.03 2.79
CA VAL A 162 -12.49 7.29 1.77
C VAL A 162 -12.66 5.83 2.12
N ILE A 163 -13.59 5.17 1.48
CA ILE A 163 -13.77 3.72 1.58
C ILE A 163 -12.65 3.11 0.73
N LEU A 164 -11.65 2.54 1.40
CA LEU A 164 -10.73 1.60 0.76
C LEU A 164 -11.57 0.34 0.45
N ALA A 165 -11.29 -0.34 -0.64
CA ALA A 165 -12.10 -1.46 -1.14
C ALA A 165 -12.33 -2.62 -0.13
N ASN A 166 -11.76 -2.56 1.08
CA ASN A 166 -11.87 -3.57 2.12
C ASN A 166 -11.82 -2.92 3.51
N GLU A 167 -12.80 -3.23 4.35
CA GLU A 167 -12.94 -2.71 5.71
C GLU A 167 -11.69 -2.95 6.59
N LEU A 168 -11.02 -4.10 6.44
CA LEU A 168 -9.78 -4.41 7.15
C LEU A 168 -8.65 -3.42 6.82
N ASN A 169 -8.59 -2.96 5.58
CA ASN A 169 -7.59 -2.00 5.14
C ASN A 169 -7.91 -0.59 5.67
N ASP A 170 -9.19 -0.22 5.70
CA ASP A 170 -9.66 1.05 6.28
C ASP A 170 -9.31 1.14 7.76
N GLN A 171 -9.64 0.10 8.52
CA GLN A 171 -9.35 0.02 9.95
C GLN A 171 -7.85 0.08 10.22
N PHE A 172 -7.06 -0.60 9.39
CA PHE A 172 -5.61 -0.59 9.51
C PHE A 172 -5.00 0.81 9.30
N VAL A 173 -5.42 1.52 8.24
CA VAL A 173 -4.90 2.87 7.96
C VAL A 173 -5.34 3.85 9.05
N LYS A 174 -6.61 3.80 9.49
CA LYS A 174 -7.11 4.64 10.59
C LYS A 174 -6.31 4.42 11.88
N LYS A 175 -6.09 3.15 12.26
CA LYS A 175 -5.26 2.81 13.42
C LYS A 175 -3.82 3.29 13.26
N ALA A 176 -3.24 3.14 12.07
CA ALA A 176 -1.88 3.59 11.79
C ALA A 176 -1.73 5.12 11.95
N VAL A 177 -2.70 5.89 11.48
CA VAL A 177 -2.75 7.35 11.67
C VAL A 177 -2.89 7.69 13.15
N GLU A 178 -3.78 7.03 13.88
CA GLU A 178 -4.00 7.24 15.32
C GLU A 178 -2.72 6.96 16.13
N VAL A 179 -2.05 5.83 15.87
CA VAL A 179 -0.78 5.47 16.53
C VAL A 179 0.28 6.55 16.32
N ILE A 180 0.41 7.08 15.10
CA ILE A 180 1.37 8.15 14.83
C ILE A 180 0.96 9.46 15.54
N HIS A 181 -0.33 9.80 15.61
CA HIS A 181 -0.80 10.97 16.33
C HIS A 181 -0.52 10.88 17.83
N ASN A 182 -0.69 9.70 18.43
CA ASN A 182 -0.39 9.46 19.85
C ASN A 182 1.11 9.57 20.15
N ASN A 183 1.96 9.35 19.16
CA ASN A 183 3.42 9.42 19.24
C ASN A 183 4.02 10.66 18.54
N MET A 184 3.22 11.71 18.32
CA MET A 184 3.62 12.86 17.51
C MET A 184 4.89 13.53 18.00
N GLN A 185 5.02 13.72 19.32
CA GLN A 185 6.15 14.40 19.97
C GLN A 185 7.31 13.45 20.32
N ASN A 186 7.11 12.14 20.21
CA ASN A 186 8.13 11.17 20.55
C ASN A 186 9.22 11.16 19.47
N LEU A 187 10.41 11.66 19.83
CA LEU A 187 11.58 11.73 18.95
C LEU A 187 12.11 10.36 18.57
N ASP A 188 11.97 9.38 19.45
CA ASP A 188 12.45 8.01 19.27
C ASP A 188 11.42 7.09 18.60
N PHE A 189 10.29 7.64 18.16
CA PHE A 189 9.26 6.86 17.47
C PHE A 189 9.70 6.54 16.04
N ASP A 190 10.20 5.33 15.88
CA ASP A 190 10.72 4.77 14.63
C ASP A 190 9.79 3.69 14.03
N LYS A 191 10.25 3.01 12.98
CA LYS A 191 9.49 1.95 12.30
C LYS A 191 9.29 0.70 13.16
N GLU A 192 10.22 0.41 14.08
CA GLU A 192 10.16 -0.71 15.01
C GLU A 192 9.09 -0.46 16.08
N SER A 193 9.11 0.71 16.70
CA SER A 193 8.10 1.16 17.67
C SER A 193 6.72 1.21 17.01
N PHE A 194 6.65 1.70 15.76
CA PHE A 194 5.41 1.73 15.00
C PHE A 194 4.85 0.33 14.76
N ALA A 195 5.67 -0.64 14.36
CA ALA A 195 5.25 -2.02 14.15
C ALA A 195 4.75 -2.66 15.46
N MET A 196 5.44 -2.38 16.57
CA MET A 196 5.08 -2.87 17.90
C MET A 196 3.70 -2.35 18.33
N GLU A 197 3.43 -1.05 18.21
CA GLU A 197 2.14 -0.47 18.58
C GLU A 197 1.00 -0.88 17.64
N MET A 198 1.32 -1.16 16.38
CA MET A 198 0.36 -1.74 15.45
C MET A 198 0.09 -3.23 15.70
N HIS A 199 0.88 -3.89 16.56
CA HIS A 199 0.85 -5.33 16.84
C HIS A 199 1.08 -6.21 15.61
N VAL A 200 2.02 -5.80 14.75
CA VAL A 200 2.40 -6.53 13.54
C VAL A 200 3.92 -6.63 13.42
N SER A 201 4.41 -7.56 12.60
CA SER A 201 5.84 -7.61 12.28
C SER A 201 6.26 -6.39 11.43
N GLY A 202 7.53 -5.98 11.54
CA GLY A 202 8.05 -4.87 10.75
C GLY A 202 7.94 -5.10 9.23
N SER A 203 8.08 -6.35 8.78
CA SER A 203 7.90 -6.72 7.36
C SER A 203 6.45 -6.57 6.91
N LEU A 204 5.50 -6.98 7.75
CA LEU A 204 4.07 -6.85 7.45
C LEU A 204 3.65 -5.37 7.46
N LEU A 205 4.11 -4.59 8.45
CA LEU A 205 3.89 -3.14 8.47
C LEU A 205 4.37 -2.50 7.17
N TYR A 206 5.60 -2.82 6.75
CA TYR A 206 6.17 -2.28 5.52
C TYR A 206 5.31 -2.64 4.29
N LYS A 207 4.99 -3.93 4.12
CA LYS A 207 4.17 -4.42 2.99
C LYS A 207 2.81 -3.71 2.95
N LYS A 208 2.11 -3.64 4.08
CA LYS A 208 0.77 -3.01 4.16
C LYS A 208 0.80 -1.51 3.95
N ILE A 209 1.66 -0.76 4.65
CA ILE A 209 1.76 0.70 4.49
C ILE A 209 2.15 1.03 3.04
N LYS A 210 3.15 0.34 2.47
CA LYS A 210 3.57 0.54 1.08
C LYS A 210 2.45 0.25 0.09
N ALA A 211 1.72 -0.86 0.29
CA ALA A 211 0.61 -1.24 -0.57
C ALA A 211 -0.55 -0.24 -0.53
N LEU A 212 -0.93 0.24 0.66
CA LEU A 212 -2.11 1.08 0.85
C LEU A 212 -1.85 2.57 0.62
N THR A 213 -0.63 3.05 0.91
CA THR A 213 -0.29 4.47 0.84
C THR A 213 0.77 4.81 -0.22
N GLY A 214 1.47 3.81 -0.75
CA GLY A 214 2.60 4.01 -1.65
C GLY A 214 3.89 4.44 -0.94
N GLN A 215 3.85 4.70 0.38
CA GLN A 215 4.98 5.18 1.19
C GLN A 215 5.61 4.05 2.01
N SER A 216 6.88 4.18 2.35
CA SER A 216 7.47 3.38 3.43
C SER A 216 6.92 3.82 4.79
N PRO A 217 7.00 3.00 5.86
CA PRO A 217 6.56 3.40 7.20
C PRO A 217 7.20 4.70 7.70
N ILE A 218 8.48 4.91 7.42
CA ILE A 218 9.21 6.13 7.81
C ILE A 218 8.68 7.34 7.04
N GLU A 219 8.46 7.21 5.73
CA GLU A 219 7.87 8.29 4.93
C GLU A 219 6.43 8.60 5.37
N PHE A 220 5.67 7.57 5.77
CA PHE A 220 4.32 7.73 6.26
C PHE A 220 4.27 8.49 7.59
N ILE A 221 5.12 8.14 8.57
CA ILE A 221 5.28 8.90 9.82
C ILE A 221 5.65 10.36 9.49
N LYS A 222 6.64 10.56 8.64
CA LYS A 222 7.08 11.90 8.23
C LYS A 222 5.96 12.71 7.57
N SER A 223 5.18 12.12 6.69
CA SER A 223 4.07 12.81 6.01
C SER A 223 2.99 13.27 6.98
N ILE A 224 2.63 12.44 7.98
CA ILE A 224 1.65 12.80 9.00
C ILE A 224 2.20 13.95 9.89
N ARG A 225 3.45 13.85 10.35
CA ARG A 225 4.09 14.90 11.15
C ARG A 225 4.15 16.25 10.41
N LEU A 226 4.48 16.23 9.13
CA LEU A 226 4.56 17.44 8.31
C LEU A 226 3.19 18.06 8.04
N ASN A 227 2.16 17.25 7.78
CA ASN A 227 0.81 17.79 7.61
C ASN A 227 0.31 18.42 8.92
N ARG A 228 0.56 17.79 10.07
CA ARG A 228 0.24 18.39 11.37
C ARG A 228 1.00 19.71 11.60
N ALA A 229 2.27 19.77 11.20
CA ALA A 229 3.05 21.01 11.27
C ALA A 229 2.45 22.11 10.41
N LEU A 230 1.97 21.79 9.21
CA LEU A 230 1.30 22.77 8.33
C LEU A 230 0.05 23.34 9.00
N GLU A 231 -0.79 22.50 9.63
CA GLU A 231 -1.97 22.97 10.38
C GLU A 231 -1.60 23.93 11.50
N LEU A 232 -0.60 23.56 12.31
CA LEU A 232 -0.17 24.38 13.43
C LEU A 232 0.39 25.72 12.96
N LEU A 233 1.18 25.76 11.87
CA LEU A 233 1.67 27.00 11.27
C LEU A 233 0.53 27.87 10.74
N GLN A 234 -0.43 27.30 10.02
CA GLN A 234 -1.60 28.01 9.49
C GLN A 234 -2.51 28.57 10.60
N SER A 235 -2.49 27.97 11.79
CA SER A 235 -3.22 28.52 12.93
C SER A 235 -2.65 29.83 13.46
N HIS A 236 -1.41 30.17 13.12
CA HIS A 236 -0.63 31.31 13.59
C HIS A 236 -0.54 31.45 15.13
N LYS A 237 -0.77 30.34 15.86
CA LYS A 237 -0.74 30.31 17.33
C LYS A 237 0.60 29.89 17.92
N TYR A 238 1.46 29.32 17.10
CA TYR A 238 2.70 28.70 17.51
C TYR A 238 3.87 29.26 16.70
N THR A 239 5.02 29.37 17.34
CA THR A 239 6.28 29.68 16.66
C THR A 239 6.78 28.45 15.87
N ILE A 240 7.67 28.67 14.89
CA ILE A 240 8.27 27.57 14.13
C ILE A 240 9.02 26.58 15.05
N THR A 241 9.63 27.08 16.13
CA THR A 241 10.31 26.26 17.12
C THR A 241 9.31 25.34 17.84
N GLU A 242 8.24 25.89 18.36
CA GLU A 242 7.19 25.12 19.04
C GLU A 242 6.56 24.08 18.08
N VAL A 243 6.28 24.46 16.84
CA VAL A 243 5.74 23.54 15.84
C VAL A 243 6.72 22.39 15.55
N SER A 244 8.01 22.69 15.42
CA SER A 244 9.06 21.67 15.24
C SER A 244 9.04 20.64 16.39
N GLU A 245 9.01 21.10 17.63
CA GLU A 245 8.96 20.25 18.83
C GLU A 245 7.66 19.46 18.94
N LEU A 246 6.51 20.12 18.76
CA LEU A 246 5.18 19.48 18.78
C LEU A 246 5.00 18.40 17.72
N CYS A 247 5.75 18.48 16.63
CA CYS A 247 5.73 17.50 15.53
C CYS A 247 6.89 16.50 15.58
N GLY A 248 7.64 16.42 16.70
CA GLY A 248 8.65 15.40 16.92
C GLY A 248 9.92 15.61 16.08
N TYR A 249 10.36 16.86 15.92
CA TYR A 249 11.64 17.21 15.32
C TYR A 249 12.57 17.83 16.34
N SER A 250 13.73 17.25 16.56
CA SER A 250 14.77 17.76 17.48
C SER A 250 15.55 18.94 16.93
N SER A 251 15.55 19.14 15.61
CA SER A 251 16.30 20.21 14.93
C SER A 251 15.40 21.04 14.03
N ILE A 252 15.29 22.34 14.32
CA ILE A 252 14.54 23.31 13.50
C ILE A 252 15.10 23.40 12.07
N SER A 253 16.44 23.32 11.93
CA SER A 253 17.10 23.37 10.63
C SER A 253 16.71 22.16 9.77
N TYR A 254 16.72 20.95 10.36
CA TYR A 254 16.29 19.73 9.68
C TYR A 254 14.78 19.79 9.35
N PHE A 255 13.95 20.19 10.31
CA PHE A 255 12.52 20.42 10.10
C PHE A 255 12.25 21.33 8.91
N SER A 256 12.87 22.52 8.87
CA SER A 256 12.68 23.49 7.80
C SER A 256 13.08 22.95 6.42
N THR A 257 14.18 22.18 6.38
CA THR A 257 14.66 21.54 5.14
C THR A 257 13.66 20.48 4.64
N VAL A 258 13.18 19.61 5.53
CA VAL A 258 12.23 18.54 5.19
C VAL A 258 10.87 19.12 4.81
N PHE A 259 10.40 20.14 5.55
CA PHE A 259 9.15 20.85 5.27
C PHE A 259 9.18 21.50 3.89
N LYS A 260 10.25 22.23 3.57
CA LYS A 260 10.43 22.86 2.24
C LYS A 260 10.49 21.82 1.13
N LYS A 261 11.17 20.68 1.35
CA LYS A 261 11.22 19.58 0.38
C LYS A 261 9.84 18.97 0.11
N TYR A 262 8.99 18.89 1.15
CA TYR A 262 7.67 18.24 1.07
C TYR A 262 6.60 19.17 0.48
N PHE A 263 6.54 20.44 0.90
CA PHE A 263 5.51 21.40 0.50
C PHE A 263 5.95 22.40 -0.58
N GLY A 264 7.24 22.43 -0.94
CA GLY A 264 7.80 23.39 -1.90
C GLY A 264 8.03 24.81 -1.34
N LYS A 265 7.57 25.10 -0.10
CA LYS A 265 7.70 26.38 0.61
C LYS A 265 8.28 26.17 2.01
N SER A 266 8.97 27.19 2.54
CA SER A 266 9.52 27.12 3.90
C SER A 266 8.44 27.32 4.97
N PRO A 267 8.67 26.87 6.24
CA PRO A 267 7.76 27.14 7.34
C PRO A 267 7.47 28.63 7.58
N THR A 268 8.40 29.50 7.19
CA THR A 268 8.25 30.96 7.31
C THR A 268 7.36 31.57 6.23
N GLU A 269 7.02 30.83 5.19
CA GLU A 269 6.18 31.26 4.07
C GLU A 269 4.74 30.76 4.20
N VAL A 270 4.41 30.09 5.31
CA VAL A 270 3.07 29.61 5.64
C VAL A 270 2.34 30.64 6.48
#